data_a1329324b1e8e9ad9e4622b5bdc8a835
#
_entry.id   a1329324b1e8e9ad9e4622b5bdc8a835
#
_cell.length_a   1.000
_cell.length_b   1.000
_cell.length_c   1.000
_cell.angle_alpha   90.00
_cell.angle_beta   90.00
_cell.angle_gamma   90.00
#
_symmetry.space_group_name_H-M   'P 1'
#
loop_
_entity.id
_entity.type
_entity.pdbx_description
1 polymer ?
#
loop_
_entity_poly.entity_id
_entity_poly.type
_entity_poly.pdbx_seq_one_letter_code
_entity_poly.pdbx_strand_id
1 'polypeptide(L)'
;MIYRAWRLALVLVATLATLASCSAGKTPKQPDAPAGACVAPAGAALQDQDPGDHQVPWERNGAAKVVITFETKNVTSDWIAEMQKGVAAWNRSPCLNTKLVQTCERNRNCVTVSVAPESTLDGDGNFDAVESRGFTVGGHIDYSSSLAGGAKTNVVIHEMGHAVGLAHRETEDVLMNEDTYDDVFDPDQIDYQNLLVLYGNQQ
;
A
#
# COMPACT_ATOMS: atom_id res chain seq x y z
N MET A 1 -35.69 77.26 -22.13
CA MET A 1 -35.74 76.53 -20.85
C MET A 1 -36.46 75.22 -21.11
N ILE A 2 -35.76 74.11 -21.22
CA ILE A 2 -36.35 72.81 -21.52
C ILE A 2 -35.85 71.81 -20.45
N TYR A 3 -36.73 71.44 -19.54
CA TYR A 3 -36.47 70.39 -18.53
C TYR A 3 -36.60 68.99 -19.15
N ARG A 4 -35.53 68.23 -19.18
CA ARG A 4 -35.59 66.81 -19.50
C ARG A 4 -35.67 66.00 -18.19
N ALA A 5 -36.77 65.30 -18.00
CA ALA A 5 -36.99 64.32 -16.94
C ALA A 5 -36.28 63.01 -17.27
N TRP A 6 -35.38 62.56 -16.41
CA TRP A 6 -34.73 61.25 -16.50
C TRP A 6 -35.57 60.23 -15.68
N ARG A 7 -36.09 59.22 -16.39
CA ARG A 7 -36.73 58.08 -15.76
C ARG A 7 -35.64 57.08 -15.37
N LEU A 8 -35.47 56.82 -14.07
CA LEU A 8 -34.69 55.72 -13.54
C LEU A 8 -35.45 54.41 -13.72
N ALA A 9 -34.90 53.51 -14.54
CA ALA A 9 -35.38 52.14 -14.63
C ALA A 9 -34.62 51.30 -13.59
N LEU A 10 -35.34 50.81 -12.57
CA LEU A 10 -34.84 49.83 -11.63
C LEU A 10 -34.85 48.46 -12.32
N VAL A 11 -33.66 47.89 -12.56
CA VAL A 11 -33.50 46.53 -13.00
C VAL A 11 -33.36 45.66 -11.74
N LEU A 12 -34.39 44.88 -11.44
CA LEU A 12 -34.34 43.83 -10.43
C LEU A 12 -33.54 42.65 -11.00
N VAL A 13 -32.33 42.44 -10.51
CA VAL A 13 -31.57 41.23 -10.79
C VAL A 13 -31.96 40.18 -9.77
N ALA A 14 -32.78 39.21 -10.20
CA ALA A 14 -33.09 38.03 -9.43
C ALA A 14 -31.89 37.04 -9.51
N THR A 15 -31.14 36.95 -8.44
CA THR A 15 -30.09 35.93 -8.30
C THR A 15 -30.75 34.60 -7.94
N LEU A 16 -30.83 33.68 -8.91
CA LEU A 16 -31.14 32.29 -8.64
C LEU A 16 -29.90 31.66 -7.96
N ALA A 17 -30.01 31.39 -6.65
CA ALA A 17 -29.06 30.54 -5.93
C ALA A 17 -29.33 29.10 -6.33
N THR A 18 -28.49 28.55 -7.23
CA THR A 18 -28.45 27.12 -7.49
C THR A 18 -27.79 26.43 -6.29
N LEU A 19 -28.58 25.72 -5.49
CA LEU A 19 -28.12 24.80 -4.47
C LEU A 19 -27.42 23.64 -5.19
N ALA A 20 -26.09 23.71 -5.27
CA ALA A 20 -25.27 22.57 -5.66
C ALA A 20 -25.44 21.48 -4.58
N SER A 21 -26.25 20.47 -4.90
CA SER A 21 -26.38 19.26 -4.10
C SER A 21 -25.02 18.54 -4.18
N CYS A 22 -24.17 18.67 -3.16
CA CYS A 22 -23.00 17.82 -2.99
C CYS A 22 -23.52 16.40 -2.79
N SER A 23 -23.51 15.60 -3.86
CA SER A 23 -23.64 14.16 -3.77
C SER A 23 -22.48 13.67 -2.91
N ALA A 24 -22.79 13.23 -1.68
CA ALA A 24 -21.81 12.56 -0.83
C ALA A 24 -21.36 11.31 -1.57
N GLY A 25 -20.20 11.40 -2.21
CA GLY A 25 -19.53 10.25 -2.80
C GLY A 25 -19.43 9.18 -1.72
N LYS A 26 -19.96 7.99 -2.00
CA LYS A 26 -19.72 6.83 -1.13
C LYS A 26 -18.23 6.67 -1.01
N THR A 27 -17.67 6.94 0.17
CA THR A 27 -16.30 6.54 0.48
C THR A 27 -16.20 5.05 0.19
N PRO A 28 -15.25 4.58 -0.65
CA PRO A 28 -15.06 3.16 -0.87
C PRO A 28 -14.93 2.48 0.49
N LYS A 29 -15.74 1.45 0.73
CA LYS A 29 -15.63 0.69 1.98
C LYS A 29 -14.26 0.03 1.98
N GLN A 30 -13.39 0.46 2.87
CA GLN A 30 -12.08 -0.14 3.07
C GLN A 30 -12.26 -1.63 3.37
N PRO A 31 -11.54 -2.53 2.71
CA PRO A 31 -11.66 -3.97 2.94
C PRO A 31 -11.42 -4.31 4.41
N ASP A 32 -12.29 -5.12 4.98
CA ASP A 32 -12.16 -5.56 6.37
C ASP A 32 -11.04 -6.60 6.45
N ALA A 33 -9.93 -6.27 7.11
CA ALA A 33 -8.90 -7.26 7.43
C ALA A 33 -9.47 -8.34 8.38
N PRO A 34 -9.00 -9.61 8.29
CA PRO A 34 -9.43 -10.66 9.19
C PRO A 34 -9.22 -10.26 10.65
N ALA A 35 -10.26 -10.34 11.46
CA ALA A 35 -10.15 -10.12 12.90
C ALA A 35 -9.62 -11.40 13.59
N GLY A 36 -8.77 -11.24 14.60
CA GLY A 36 -8.36 -12.34 15.46
C GLY A 36 -6.86 -12.64 15.49
N ALA A 37 -6.53 -13.88 15.82
CA ALA A 37 -5.15 -14.37 15.87
C ALA A 37 -4.61 -14.71 14.46
N CYS A 38 -3.30 -14.71 14.31
CA CYS A 38 -2.63 -15.19 13.10
C CYS A 38 -2.71 -16.74 13.04
N VAL A 39 -3.83 -17.23 12.58
CA VAL A 39 -4.11 -18.67 12.43
C VAL A 39 -4.78 -18.89 11.08
N ALA A 40 -4.19 -19.75 10.26
CA ALA A 40 -4.78 -20.10 8.98
C ALA A 40 -6.02 -20.99 9.20
N PRO A 41 -7.13 -20.75 8.48
CA PRO A 41 -8.25 -21.68 8.48
C PRO A 41 -7.82 -23.07 8.00
N ALA A 42 -8.41 -24.13 8.56
CA ALA A 42 -8.10 -25.49 8.14
C ALA A 42 -8.38 -25.69 6.63
N GLY A 43 -7.39 -26.17 5.90
CA GLY A 43 -7.48 -26.38 4.45
C GLY A 43 -7.39 -25.11 3.62
N ALA A 44 -7.06 -23.97 4.22
CA ALA A 44 -6.82 -22.74 3.46
C ALA A 44 -5.57 -22.87 2.58
N ALA A 45 -5.69 -22.39 1.35
CA ALA A 45 -4.61 -22.31 0.37
C ALA A 45 -4.46 -20.88 -0.12
N LEU A 46 -3.30 -20.59 -0.68
CA LEU A 46 -3.04 -19.31 -1.36
C LEU A 46 -4.00 -19.16 -2.54
N GLN A 47 -4.47 -17.95 -2.75
CA GLN A 47 -5.48 -17.65 -3.75
C GLN A 47 -4.94 -16.61 -4.74
N ASP A 48 -5.40 -16.71 -6.00
CA ASP A 48 -5.15 -15.71 -7.03
C ASP A 48 -3.65 -15.37 -7.15
N GLN A 49 -2.82 -16.40 -7.33
CA GLN A 49 -1.38 -16.25 -7.41
C GLN A 49 -0.94 -16.30 -8.86
N ASP A 50 -0.04 -15.41 -9.25
CA ASP A 50 0.71 -15.59 -10.48
C ASP A 50 1.55 -16.87 -10.38
N PRO A 51 1.38 -17.85 -11.28
CA PRO A 51 2.15 -19.10 -11.24
C PRO A 51 3.64 -18.92 -11.55
N GLY A 52 4.03 -17.76 -12.11
CA GLY A 52 5.41 -17.39 -12.40
C GLY A 52 6.16 -16.84 -11.18
N ASP A 53 5.42 -16.43 -10.17
CA ASP A 53 5.98 -15.80 -8.96
C ASP A 53 5.86 -16.75 -7.75
N HIS A 54 6.67 -16.53 -6.73
CA HIS A 54 6.64 -17.36 -5.53
C HIS A 54 6.75 -16.51 -4.26
N GLN A 55 6.16 -17.02 -3.21
CA GLN A 55 6.11 -16.35 -1.92
C GLN A 55 7.13 -16.92 -0.97
N VAL A 56 7.89 -16.03 -0.34
CA VAL A 56 8.88 -16.42 0.66
C VAL A 56 8.59 -15.69 1.97
N PRO A 57 7.88 -16.32 2.91
CA PRO A 57 7.53 -15.69 4.17
C PRO A 57 8.76 -15.52 5.07
N TRP A 58 8.68 -14.57 6.00
CA TRP A 58 9.60 -14.49 7.13
C TRP A 58 9.27 -15.56 8.17
N GLU A 59 10.27 -16.00 8.91
CA GLU A 59 10.06 -16.97 9.99
C GLU A 59 9.44 -16.30 11.23
N ARG A 60 8.35 -16.86 11.75
CA ARG A 60 7.67 -16.35 12.96
C ARG A 60 8.41 -16.66 14.25
N ASN A 61 9.15 -17.77 14.31
CA ASN A 61 9.85 -18.21 15.51
C ASN A 61 8.96 -18.28 16.78
N GLY A 62 7.72 -18.76 16.63
CA GLY A 62 6.74 -18.87 17.71
C GLY A 62 6.14 -17.53 18.16
N ALA A 63 6.45 -16.42 17.52
CA ALA A 63 5.86 -15.13 17.83
C ALA A 63 4.39 -15.04 17.37
N ALA A 64 3.56 -14.29 18.06
CA ALA A 64 2.18 -14.05 17.67
C ALA A 64 2.08 -13.32 16.32
N LYS A 65 3.03 -12.44 16.03
CA LYS A 65 3.15 -11.68 14.78
C LYS A 65 4.59 -11.66 14.31
N VAL A 66 4.78 -11.69 13.01
CA VAL A 66 6.10 -11.42 12.42
C VAL A 66 6.40 -9.94 12.53
N VAL A 67 7.56 -9.60 13.03
CA VAL A 67 8.05 -8.21 13.06
C VAL A 67 8.98 -8.01 11.87
N ILE A 68 8.65 -7.05 11.01
CA ILE A 68 9.46 -6.67 9.85
C ILE A 68 9.76 -5.17 9.98
N THR A 69 11.04 -4.80 9.83
CA THR A 69 11.48 -3.41 9.93
C THR A 69 11.94 -2.90 8.56
N PHE A 70 11.47 -1.72 8.17
CA PHE A 70 11.90 -1.03 6.97
C PHE A 70 12.85 0.10 7.35
N GLU A 71 14.08 0.04 6.86
CA GLU A 71 15.10 1.06 7.13
C GLU A 71 14.88 2.30 6.26
N THR A 72 14.78 3.47 6.88
CA THR A 72 14.52 4.74 6.20
C THR A 72 15.72 5.68 6.14
N LYS A 73 16.93 5.21 6.47
CA LYS A 73 18.14 6.01 6.59
C LYS A 73 18.45 6.87 5.35
N ASN A 74 18.18 6.33 4.17
CA ASN A 74 18.47 6.98 2.89
C ASN A 74 17.19 7.45 2.15
N VAL A 75 16.08 7.59 2.88
CA VAL A 75 14.76 7.90 2.31
C VAL A 75 14.33 9.29 2.77
N THR A 76 13.82 10.11 1.86
CA THR A 76 13.33 11.46 2.18
C THR A 76 11.96 11.43 2.87
N SER A 77 11.58 12.54 3.52
CA SER A 77 10.36 12.60 4.35
C SER A 77 9.07 12.36 3.59
N ASP A 78 9.01 12.71 2.31
CA ASP A 78 7.85 12.50 1.44
C ASP A 78 7.65 11.03 1.10
N TRP A 79 8.73 10.26 0.91
CA TRP A 79 8.68 8.81 0.75
C TRP A 79 8.34 8.10 2.08
N ILE A 80 8.91 8.57 3.18
CA ILE A 80 8.57 8.05 4.52
C ILE A 80 7.07 8.20 4.79
N ALA A 81 6.45 9.31 4.36
CA ALA A 81 5.02 9.51 4.49
C ALA A 81 4.19 8.44 3.73
N GLU A 82 4.62 8.07 2.51
CA GLU A 82 3.98 6.98 1.76
C GLU A 82 4.21 5.62 2.42
N MET A 83 5.42 5.34 2.87
CA MET A 83 5.73 4.10 3.60
C MET A 83 4.93 3.98 4.91
N GLN A 84 4.60 5.09 5.58
CA GLN A 84 3.71 5.06 6.75
C GLN A 84 2.30 4.58 6.40
N LYS A 85 1.78 4.92 5.21
CA LYS A 85 0.51 4.36 4.71
C LYS A 85 0.62 2.84 4.52
N GLY A 86 1.72 2.37 3.91
CA GLY A 86 1.99 0.94 3.75
C GLY A 86 2.07 0.19 5.08
N VAL A 87 2.79 0.73 6.06
CA VAL A 87 2.82 0.18 7.43
C VAL A 87 1.42 0.09 8.03
N ALA A 88 0.60 1.13 7.88
CA ALA A 88 -0.77 1.13 8.38
C ALA A 88 -1.64 0.10 7.66
N ALA A 89 -1.49 -0.03 6.33
CA ALA A 89 -2.22 -1.00 5.51
C ALA A 89 -1.86 -2.44 5.90
N TRP A 90 -0.59 -2.81 5.88
CA TRP A 90 -0.17 -4.18 6.15
C TRP A 90 -0.34 -4.60 7.62
N ASN A 91 -0.25 -3.69 8.58
CA ASN A 91 -0.50 -3.97 10.01
C ASN A 91 -1.97 -4.26 10.34
N ARG A 92 -2.89 -4.10 9.41
CA ARG A 92 -4.27 -4.61 9.57
C ARG A 92 -4.30 -6.15 9.57
N SER A 93 -3.31 -6.81 8.98
CA SER A 93 -3.16 -8.26 9.09
C SER A 93 -2.89 -8.66 10.56
N PRO A 94 -3.58 -9.69 11.08
CA PRO A 94 -3.29 -10.21 12.42
C PRO A 94 -1.92 -10.88 12.50
N CYS A 95 -1.26 -11.14 11.36
CA CYS A 95 0.02 -11.83 11.29
C CYS A 95 1.24 -10.89 11.32
N LEU A 96 1.07 -9.60 11.06
CA LEU A 96 2.17 -8.68 10.82
C LEU A 96 2.29 -7.60 11.89
N ASN A 97 3.52 -7.18 12.13
CA ASN A 97 3.89 -5.99 12.89
C ASN A 97 5.04 -5.30 12.14
N THR A 98 4.70 -4.58 11.10
CA THR A 98 5.66 -3.81 10.30
C THR A 98 5.97 -2.47 10.96
N LYS A 99 7.21 -1.98 10.80
CA LYS A 99 7.66 -0.71 11.41
C LYS A 99 8.66 -0.01 10.51
N LEU A 100 8.64 1.31 10.51
CA LEU A 100 9.72 2.13 9.99
C LEU A 100 10.76 2.35 11.09
N VAL A 101 12.02 2.23 10.75
CA VAL A 101 13.17 2.50 11.63
C VAL A 101 14.22 3.30 10.86
N GLN A 102 14.95 4.18 11.54
CA GLN A 102 16.01 4.93 10.87
C GLN A 102 17.14 4.00 10.43
N THR A 103 17.49 3.04 11.27
CA THR A 103 18.53 2.04 10.99
C THR A 103 18.12 0.72 11.60
N CYS A 104 18.25 -0.35 10.84
CA CYS A 104 17.94 -1.70 11.31
C CYS A 104 18.93 -2.18 12.37
N GLU A 105 18.41 -2.94 13.33
CA GLU A 105 19.25 -3.72 14.23
C GLU A 105 19.83 -4.94 13.48
N ARG A 106 21.08 -5.28 13.75
CA ARG A 106 21.70 -6.47 13.18
C ARG A 106 20.92 -7.73 13.56
N ASN A 107 20.77 -8.66 12.61
CA ASN A 107 20.10 -9.95 12.78
C ASN A 107 18.60 -9.85 13.11
N ARG A 108 17.95 -8.77 12.72
CA ARG A 108 16.48 -8.59 12.75
C ARG A 108 15.93 -8.62 11.33
N ASN A 109 14.69 -9.04 11.18
CA ASN A 109 13.96 -8.98 9.91
C ASN A 109 13.97 -7.54 9.38
N CYS A 110 14.91 -7.25 8.50
CA CYS A 110 15.21 -5.91 8.02
C CYS A 110 15.09 -5.86 6.51
N VAL A 111 14.34 -4.87 6.05
CA VAL A 111 14.26 -4.47 4.65
C VAL A 111 14.90 -3.10 4.53
N THR A 112 15.98 -3.00 3.80
CA THR A 112 16.58 -1.70 3.45
C THR A 112 15.79 -1.07 2.32
N VAL A 113 15.74 0.26 2.27
CA VAL A 113 14.97 0.98 1.24
C VAL A 113 15.84 2.05 0.61
N SER A 114 15.77 2.15 -0.71
CA SER A 114 16.37 3.25 -1.45
C SER A 114 15.40 3.84 -2.49
N VAL A 115 15.74 5.03 -2.99
CA VAL A 115 15.05 5.70 -4.08
C VAL A 115 16.08 5.98 -5.15
N ALA A 116 15.93 5.38 -6.31
CA ALA A 116 16.88 5.40 -7.41
C ALA A 116 16.29 6.05 -8.68
N PRO A 117 17.12 6.56 -9.60
CA PRO A 117 16.65 7.00 -10.90
C PRO A 117 15.99 5.82 -11.65
N GLU A 118 14.87 6.06 -12.33
CA GLU A 118 14.14 5.06 -13.13
C GLU A 118 15.05 4.33 -14.13
N SER A 119 15.99 5.03 -14.74
CA SER A 119 16.95 4.43 -15.69
C SER A 119 17.84 3.35 -15.10
N THR A 120 17.81 3.14 -13.79
CA THR A 120 18.61 2.11 -13.08
C THR A 120 17.76 0.97 -12.55
N LEU A 121 16.44 1.03 -12.74
CA LEU A 121 15.48 0.03 -12.29
C LEU A 121 14.84 -0.69 -13.48
N ASP A 122 14.37 -1.89 -13.24
CA ASP A 122 13.52 -2.64 -14.16
C ASP A 122 12.06 -2.49 -13.68
N GLY A 123 11.46 -1.33 -14.04
CA GLY A 123 10.12 -0.95 -13.60
C GLY A 123 10.07 0.19 -12.58
N ASP A 124 8.92 0.37 -11.96
CA ASP A 124 8.59 1.45 -11.03
C ASP A 124 9.08 1.22 -9.61
N GLY A 125 9.23 -0.04 -9.23
CA GLY A 125 9.75 -0.49 -7.94
C GLY A 125 10.26 -1.92 -8.06
N ASN A 126 11.00 -2.38 -7.05
CA ASN A 126 11.47 -3.76 -6.96
C ASN A 126 11.76 -4.14 -5.51
N PHE A 127 11.40 -5.35 -5.13
CA PHE A 127 11.79 -5.96 -3.86
C PHE A 127 12.69 -7.18 -4.10
N ASP A 128 13.93 -7.10 -3.64
CA ASP A 128 14.89 -8.22 -3.66
C ASP A 128 14.95 -8.89 -2.29
N ALA A 129 14.50 -10.14 -2.20
CA ALA A 129 14.57 -10.94 -1.00
C ALA A 129 15.95 -11.60 -0.82
N VAL A 130 16.43 -11.63 0.42
CA VAL A 130 17.53 -12.51 0.83
C VAL A 130 16.93 -13.70 1.54
N GLU A 131 17.06 -14.87 0.95
CA GLU A 131 16.44 -16.10 1.43
C GLU A 131 17.42 -17.06 2.11
N SER A 132 16.93 -17.75 3.10
CA SER A 132 17.64 -18.86 3.75
C SER A 132 16.65 -19.90 4.28
N ARG A 133 16.86 -21.16 3.92
CA ARG A 133 16.04 -22.30 4.37
C ARG A 133 14.55 -22.17 4.08
N GLY A 134 14.18 -21.52 2.97
CA GLY A 134 12.79 -21.29 2.60
C GLY A 134 12.11 -20.14 3.35
N PHE A 135 12.88 -19.29 4.00
CA PHE A 135 12.38 -18.06 4.65
C PHE A 135 13.16 -16.84 4.17
N THR A 136 12.50 -15.72 4.12
CA THR A 136 13.14 -14.42 3.96
C THR A 136 13.89 -14.07 5.25
N VAL A 137 15.14 -13.68 5.13
CA VAL A 137 16.00 -13.28 6.25
C VAL A 137 16.48 -11.84 6.15
N GLY A 138 16.23 -11.18 5.03
CA GLY A 138 16.54 -9.78 4.73
C GLY A 138 15.94 -9.41 3.39
N GLY A 139 16.01 -8.14 3.02
CA GLY A 139 15.59 -7.70 1.71
C GLY A 139 15.96 -6.25 1.44
N HIS A 140 15.74 -5.85 0.21
CA HIS A 140 15.93 -4.48 -0.26
C HIS A 140 14.77 -4.05 -1.15
N ILE A 141 14.28 -2.85 -0.96
CA ILE A 141 13.32 -2.21 -1.86
C ILE A 141 14.00 -1.03 -2.54
N ASP A 142 13.91 -0.97 -3.86
CA ASP A 142 14.22 0.20 -4.66
C ASP A 142 12.92 0.79 -5.22
N TYR A 143 12.72 2.09 -5.05
CA TYR A 143 11.63 2.84 -5.67
C TYR A 143 12.17 3.76 -6.77
N SER A 144 11.42 3.89 -7.88
CA SER A 144 11.76 4.87 -8.91
C SER A 144 11.50 6.30 -8.43
N SER A 145 12.52 7.15 -8.53
CA SER A 145 12.40 8.57 -8.18
C SER A 145 11.46 9.37 -9.09
N SER A 146 11.02 8.81 -10.22
CA SER A 146 10.06 9.42 -11.14
C SER A 146 8.62 9.32 -10.65
N LEU A 147 8.33 8.40 -9.72
CA LEU A 147 6.99 8.16 -9.19
C LEU A 147 6.39 9.38 -8.49
N ALA A 148 5.14 9.69 -8.82
CA ALA A 148 4.38 10.80 -8.24
C ALA A 148 2.90 10.44 -8.07
N GLY A 149 2.17 11.23 -7.27
CA GLY A 149 0.72 11.10 -7.11
C GLY A 149 0.27 9.72 -6.61
N GLY A 150 -0.77 9.18 -7.23
CA GLY A 150 -1.35 7.89 -6.89
C GLY A 150 -0.41 6.72 -7.18
N ALA A 151 0.27 6.72 -8.33
CA ALA A 151 1.24 5.70 -8.70
C ALA A 151 2.33 5.53 -7.63
N LYS A 152 2.86 6.63 -7.07
CA LYS A 152 3.81 6.57 -5.96
C LYS A 152 3.23 5.85 -4.74
N THR A 153 2.00 6.17 -4.36
CA THR A 153 1.35 5.52 -3.21
C THR A 153 1.13 4.03 -3.47
N ASN A 154 0.64 3.67 -4.66
CA ASN A 154 0.41 2.29 -5.06
C ASN A 154 1.70 1.48 -4.99
N VAL A 155 2.74 1.89 -5.73
CA VAL A 155 4.02 1.16 -5.81
C VAL A 155 4.67 1.02 -4.43
N VAL A 156 4.66 2.06 -3.59
CA VAL A 156 5.23 1.96 -2.24
C VAL A 156 4.53 0.88 -1.42
N ILE A 157 3.21 0.81 -1.44
CA ILE A 157 2.47 -0.18 -0.65
C ILE A 157 2.59 -1.57 -1.29
N HIS A 158 2.62 -1.67 -2.63
CA HIS A 158 2.82 -2.88 -3.40
C HIS A 158 4.17 -3.56 -3.07
N GLU A 159 5.28 -2.84 -3.20
CA GLU A 159 6.62 -3.38 -2.88
C GLU A 159 6.74 -3.79 -1.41
N MET A 160 6.11 -3.06 -0.51
CA MET A 160 6.00 -3.49 0.89
C MET A 160 5.17 -4.78 1.02
N GLY A 161 4.23 -5.06 0.10
CA GLY A 161 3.50 -6.32 0.00
C GLY A 161 4.40 -7.50 -0.34
N HIS A 162 5.30 -7.33 -1.32
CA HIS A 162 6.34 -8.31 -1.60
C HIS A 162 7.26 -8.51 -0.39
N ALA A 163 7.67 -7.42 0.23
CA ALA A 163 8.52 -7.47 1.42
C ALA A 163 7.86 -8.15 2.62
N VAL A 164 6.54 -8.23 2.70
CA VAL A 164 5.84 -9.02 3.72
C VAL A 164 5.50 -10.44 3.24
N GLY A 165 6.00 -10.86 2.06
CA GLY A 165 5.96 -12.25 1.58
C GLY A 165 4.87 -12.53 0.55
N LEU A 166 4.18 -11.54 -0.01
CA LEU A 166 3.19 -11.74 -1.05
C LEU A 166 3.84 -11.75 -2.44
N ALA A 167 3.32 -12.60 -3.32
CA ALA A 167 3.60 -12.60 -4.74
C ALA A 167 2.58 -11.75 -5.50
N HIS A 168 2.80 -11.55 -6.80
CA HIS A 168 1.81 -10.94 -7.68
C HIS A 168 0.52 -11.75 -7.74
N ARG A 169 -0.54 -11.09 -8.13
CA ARG A 169 -1.87 -11.66 -8.38
C ARG A 169 -2.27 -11.50 -9.84
N GLU A 170 -3.00 -12.49 -10.37
CA GLU A 170 -3.49 -12.44 -11.74
C GLU A 170 -4.66 -11.45 -11.94
N THR A 171 -5.43 -11.17 -10.88
CA THR A 171 -6.57 -10.24 -10.94
C THR A 171 -6.09 -8.81 -11.16
N GLU A 172 -6.67 -8.14 -12.17
CA GLU A 172 -6.46 -6.70 -12.43
C GLU A 172 -7.15 -5.82 -11.36
N ASP A 173 -6.78 -4.55 -11.29
CA ASP A 173 -7.33 -3.55 -10.35
C ASP A 173 -7.21 -3.93 -8.87
N VAL A 174 -6.17 -4.67 -8.50
CA VAL A 174 -5.82 -5.00 -7.11
C VAL A 174 -4.40 -4.57 -6.78
N LEU A 175 -4.11 -4.35 -5.50
CA LEU A 175 -2.81 -3.82 -5.07
C LEU A 175 -1.63 -4.71 -5.46
N MET A 176 -1.77 -6.02 -5.40
CA MET A 176 -0.68 -6.97 -5.70
C MET A 176 -0.68 -7.46 -7.16
N ASN A 177 -1.39 -6.80 -8.09
CA ASN A 177 -1.20 -7.03 -9.51
C ASN A 177 0.15 -6.44 -9.97
N GLU A 178 0.78 -6.98 -11.02
CA GLU A 178 2.07 -6.48 -11.54
C GLU A 178 1.98 -5.07 -12.14
N ASP A 179 0.78 -4.66 -12.59
CA ASP A 179 0.55 -3.33 -13.13
C ASP A 179 0.35 -2.29 -12.02
N THR A 180 0.85 -1.08 -12.24
CA THR A 180 0.69 0.04 -11.32
C THR A 180 -0.63 0.78 -11.57
N TYR A 181 -1.40 1.03 -10.51
CA TYR A 181 -2.68 1.75 -10.55
C TYR A 181 -2.61 3.05 -9.76
N ASP A 182 -3.20 4.13 -10.31
CA ASP A 182 -3.20 5.46 -9.66
C ASP A 182 -4.21 5.60 -8.51
N ASP A 183 -5.11 4.64 -8.32
CA ASP A 183 -6.25 4.70 -7.39
C ASP A 183 -6.43 3.45 -6.51
N VAL A 184 -5.54 2.47 -6.62
CA VAL A 184 -5.54 1.26 -5.78
C VAL A 184 -4.45 1.37 -4.71
N PHE A 185 -4.84 1.55 -3.45
CA PHE A 185 -3.89 1.82 -2.36
C PHE A 185 -4.02 0.87 -1.16
N ASP A 186 -5.02 0.01 -1.15
CA ASP A 186 -5.31 -0.83 0.01
C ASP A 186 -5.23 -2.32 -0.37
N PRO A 187 -4.57 -3.14 0.45
CA PRO A 187 -4.70 -4.59 0.37
C PRO A 187 -6.16 -5.00 0.50
N ASP A 188 -6.57 -5.97 -0.27
CA ASP A 188 -7.92 -6.51 -0.20
C ASP A 188 -8.03 -7.73 0.74
N GLN A 189 -9.19 -8.36 0.77
CA GLN A 189 -9.43 -9.53 1.62
C GLN A 189 -8.56 -10.73 1.21
N ILE A 190 -8.26 -10.90 -0.08
CA ILE A 190 -7.44 -12.02 -0.57
C ILE A 190 -5.98 -11.84 -0.14
N ASP A 191 -5.43 -10.62 -0.21
CA ASP A 191 -4.09 -10.31 0.28
C ASP A 191 -3.94 -10.71 1.76
N TYR A 192 -4.91 -10.31 2.61
CA TYR A 192 -4.88 -10.69 4.02
C TYR A 192 -5.11 -12.18 4.26
N GLN A 193 -5.91 -12.87 3.45
CA GLN A 193 -6.07 -14.34 3.54
C GLN A 193 -4.78 -15.05 3.14
N ASN A 194 -4.08 -14.59 2.13
CA ASN A 194 -2.78 -15.11 1.73
C ASN A 194 -1.75 -14.95 2.86
N LEU A 195 -1.72 -13.81 3.54
CA LEU A 195 -0.88 -13.62 4.73
C LEU A 195 -1.25 -14.58 5.88
N LEU A 196 -2.54 -14.89 6.08
CA LEU A 196 -2.95 -15.92 7.05
C LEU A 196 -2.45 -17.29 6.66
N VAL A 197 -2.47 -17.67 5.37
CA VAL A 197 -1.94 -18.95 4.89
C VAL A 197 -0.44 -19.02 5.08
N LEU A 198 0.29 -17.97 4.72
CA LEU A 198 1.76 -17.90 4.81
C LEU A 198 2.26 -18.00 6.25
N TYR A 199 1.60 -17.33 7.17
CA TYR A 199 2.10 -17.15 8.54
C TYR A 199 1.31 -17.96 9.58
N GLY A 200 0.03 -18.21 9.36
CA GLY A 200 -0.86 -18.81 10.34
C GLY A 200 -0.57 -20.29 10.64
N ASN A 201 0.13 -20.99 9.75
CA ASN A 201 0.55 -22.38 9.91
C ASN A 201 1.99 -22.52 10.49
N GLN A 202 2.73 -21.42 10.63
CA GLN A 202 4.05 -21.45 11.23
C GLN A 202 3.90 -21.52 12.76
N GLN A 203 4.52 -22.51 13.38
CA GLN A 203 4.53 -22.74 14.84
C GLN A 203 5.77 -22.14 15.51
#